data_3177bb0170552ecdf48e7954d3719bd1
#
_entry.id   3177bb0170552ecdf48e7954d3719bd1
#
_cell.length_a   1.000
_cell.length_b   1.000
_cell.length_c   1.000
_cell.angle_alpha   90.00
_cell.angle_beta   90.00
_cell.angle_gamma   90.00
#
_symmetry.space_group_name_H-M   'P 1'
#
loop_
_entity.id
_entity.type
_entity.pdbx_description
1 polymer ?
#
loop_
_entity_poly.entity_id
_entity_poly.type
_entity_poly.pdbx_seq_one_letter_code
_entity_poly.pdbx_strand_id
1 'polypeptide(L)'
;MRRTQVDFSKTIRDWDGFGVNYVEVAQTRDYQADPQEYGGFSLLSEAQIQEIIDLTFGEDGLKPGLIKMFLDCYHQPEPGEGYDFDPNVIDMDAYDHATTTKWMNTFVRQGLETTRARGDELEILVTLYGPPAWATKQRFVRGRDLDPAMKHEVAKYIVSWAKQLRETEGFPVKYVGVHNEGEDWMRWPLDGSTADKPSHDYNMYWPPELVAEFMKLIPPVLEAQGMGDVGVAPGETSNWYRFAEWGYADAIADDADAVAALGLITSHGFKGGSQGRWYSDWRSLGIDIIREKRPDIHAWVTSTSWAKMDIFFVNEIRNNIYCAKVNAIIPWACIQRPGKWVGGDPNPGTAFRVYDDGTYEVMPGYYFFKQVSRIGQPGMRVVRVVSNDSAAGVIAFASNGTDNPDAFAVLNMWDETVPLNIDVAGTDATIFEITRTSPGENYISLGELSLVDGKIPYEAPAGSVTTFVAR
;
A
#
# COMPACT_ATOMS: atom_id res chain seq x y z
N MET A 1 24.14 -27.67 9.58
CA MET A 1 23.33 -26.54 10.06
C MET A 1 23.42 -25.45 9.03
N ARG A 2 22.27 -24.90 8.60
CA ARG A 2 22.19 -23.88 7.55
C ARG A 2 22.60 -22.52 8.11
N ARG A 3 23.37 -21.74 7.34
CA ARG A 3 23.86 -20.45 7.78
C ARG A 3 22.85 -19.35 7.44
N THR A 4 22.45 -18.61 8.46
CA THR A 4 21.66 -17.38 8.34
C THR A 4 22.42 -16.29 9.09
N GLN A 5 22.49 -15.08 8.53
CA GLN A 5 23.23 -13.98 9.15
C GLN A 5 22.40 -12.69 9.11
N VAL A 6 22.34 -12.01 10.24
CA VAL A 6 21.81 -10.66 10.43
C VAL A 6 22.92 -9.80 11.05
N ASP A 7 23.29 -8.71 10.38
CA ASP A 7 24.30 -7.78 10.88
C ASP A 7 23.69 -6.37 10.87
N PHE A 8 23.21 -5.90 12.03
CA PHE A 8 22.49 -4.63 12.17
C PHE A 8 23.34 -3.41 11.84
N SER A 9 24.68 -3.54 11.80
CA SER A 9 25.56 -2.47 11.30
C SER A 9 25.53 -2.30 9.78
N LYS A 10 24.94 -3.26 9.04
CA LYS A 10 24.89 -3.28 7.57
C LYS A 10 23.52 -2.90 7.06
N THR A 11 23.13 -1.67 7.30
CA THR A 11 21.89 -1.11 6.76
C THR A 11 22.04 -0.80 5.28
N ILE A 12 20.94 -0.94 4.51
CA ILE A 12 20.92 -0.78 3.05
C ILE A 12 19.95 0.29 2.56
N ARG A 13 18.93 0.64 3.37
CA ARG A 13 17.90 1.59 2.95
C ARG A 13 17.07 2.07 4.13
N ASP A 14 16.56 3.30 4.07
CA ASP A 14 15.58 3.82 5.00
C ASP A 14 14.25 3.07 4.85
N TRP A 15 13.50 2.95 5.94
CA TRP A 15 12.22 2.28 6.00
C TRP A 15 11.13 3.23 6.52
N ASP A 16 10.08 3.43 5.71
CA ASP A 16 8.98 4.34 6.04
C ASP A 16 7.86 3.65 6.82
N GLY A 17 7.85 2.32 6.83
CA GLY A 17 6.91 1.53 7.62
C GLY A 17 6.03 0.60 6.80
N PHE A 18 5.11 -0.02 7.51
CA PHE A 18 3.99 -0.77 6.96
C PHE A 18 2.73 0.05 7.06
N GLY A 19 1.79 -0.19 6.15
CA GLY A 19 0.53 0.53 6.12
C GLY A 19 -0.68 -0.37 6.04
N VAL A 20 -1.85 0.26 6.10
CA VAL A 20 -3.17 -0.33 5.93
C VAL A 20 -4.04 0.56 5.06
N ASN A 21 -5.20 0.06 4.66
CA ASN A 21 -6.19 0.83 3.95
C ASN A 21 -7.60 0.35 4.29
N TYR A 22 -8.57 1.21 4.05
CA TYR A 22 -9.99 0.91 4.07
C TYR A 22 -10.59 1.36 2.74
N VAL A 23 -11.30 0.48 2.07
CA VAL A 23 -11.95 0.78 0.79
C VAL A 23 -13.45 0.88 1.03
N GLU A 24 -14.04 2.05 0.79
CA GLU A 24 -15.48 2.24 0.93
C GLU A 24 -16.21 1.88 -0.35
N VAL A 25 -15.83 2.52 -1.46
CA VAL A 25 -16.41 2.25 -2.77
C VAL A 25 -15.51 1.30 -3.53
N ALA A 26 -15.94 0.06 -3.68
CA ALA A 26 -15.28 -0.95 -4.51
C ALA A 26 -15.97 -1.07 -5.85
N GLN A 27 -15.52 -2.03 -6.65
CA GLN A 27 -16.08 -2.27 -7.98
C GLN A 27 -17.55 -2.67 -7.95
N THR A 28 -18.42 -1.68 -8.02
CA THR A 28 -19.83 -1.87 -8.38
C THR A 28 -20.09 -1.31 -9.78
N ARG A 29 -21.02 -1.87 -10.52
CA ARG A 29 -21.38 -1.37 -11.85
C ARG A 29 -22.20 -0.10 -11.78
N ASP A 30 -23.01 0.04 -10.77
CA ASP A 30 -23.89 1.16 -10.55
C ASP A 30 -23.99 1.45 -9.04
N TYR A 31 -23.13 2.32 -8.56
CA TYR A 31 -23.13 2.70 -7.15
C TYR A 31 -24.44 3.38 -6.72
N GLN A 32 -25.11 4.11 -7.62
CA GLN A 32 -26.36 4.80 -7.27
C GLN A 32 -27.53 3.83 -7.09
N ALA A 33 -27.56 2.74 -7.89
CA ALA A 33 -28.57 1.70 -7.79
C ALA A 33 -28.29 0.72 -6.65
N ASP A 34 -27.00 0.44 -6.36
CA ASP A 34 -26.56 -0.50 -5.33
C ASP A 34 -25.38 0.09 -4.55
N PRO A 35 -25.62 1.08 -3.67
CA PRO A 35 -24.57 1.67 -2.84
C PRO A 35 -23.94 0.60 -1.97
N GLN A 36 -22.64 0.35 -2.17
CA GLN A 36 -21.92 -0.68 -1.43
C GLN A 36 -20.77 -0.07 -0.66
N GLU A 37 -20.76 -0.35 0.62
CA GLU A 37 -19.60 -0.10 1.45
C GLU A 37 -18.82 -1.41 1.54
N TYR A 38 -17.67 -1.43 0.87
CA TYR A 38 -16.86 -2.64 0.68
C TYR A 38 -16.17 -3.11 1.96
N GLY A 39 -15.73 -2.19 2.82
CA GLY A 39 -15.08 -2.51 4.08
C GLY A 39 -16.02 -3.14 5.12
N GLY A 40 -17.29 -2.71 5.15
CA GLY A 40 -18.32 -3.30 5.99
C GLY A 40 -18.56 -2.63 7.35
N PHE A 41 -17.93 -1.50 7.65
CA PHE A 41 -18.18 -0.77 8.91
C PHE A 41 -19.66 -0.38 9.11
N SER A 42 -20.38 -0.13 8.00
CA SER A 42 -21.80 0.17 8.03
C SER A 42 -22.67 -0.93 8.67
N LEU A 43 -22.18 -2.16 8.76
CA LEU A 43 -22.88 -3.32 9.32
C LEU A 43 -22.50 -3.61 10.77
N LEU A 44 -21.38 -3.04 11.23
CA LEU A 44 -20.83 -3.35 12.54
C LEU A 44 -21.33 -2.38 13.61
N SER A 45 -21.40 -2.86 14.82
CA SER A 45 -21.62 -2.01 16.00
C SER A 45 -20.38 -1.13 16.28
N GLU A 46 -20.57 -0.02 16.97
CA GLU A 46 -19.46 0.85 17.41
C GLU A 46 -18.40 0.09 18.21
N ALA A 47 -18.81 -0.87 19.04
CA ALA A 47 -17.87 -1.69 19.82
C ALA A 47 -17.00 -2.59 18.93
N GLN A 48 -17.57 -3.18 17.87
CA GLN A 48 -16.82 -4.00 16.91
C GLN A 48 -15.87 -3.14 16.05
N ILE A 49 -16.32 -1.95 15.65
CA ILE A 49 -15.47 -0.98 14.95
C ILE A 49 -14.28 -0.62 15.85
N GLN A 50 -14.52 -0.26 17.11
CA GLN A 50 -13.44 0.08 18.04
C GLN A 50 -12.47 -1.09 18.26
N GLU A 51 -12.95 -2.32 18.35
CA GLU A 51 -12.11 -3.51 18.47
C GLU A 51 -11.18 -3.67 17.23
N ILE A 52 -11.71 -3.47 16.01
CA ILE A 52 -10.91 -3.51 14.78
C ILE A 52 -9.88 -2.37 14.75
N ILE A 53 -10.27 -1.18 15.20
CA ILE A 53 -9.35 -0.04 15.32
C ILE A 53 -8.21 -0.36 16.30
N ASP A 54 -8.52 -0.92 17.47
CA ASP A 54 -7.52 -1.30 18.48
C ASP A 54 -6.60 -2.42 17.98
N LEU A 55 -7.15 -3.43 17.31
CA LEU A 55 -6.38 -4.49 16.66
C LEU A 55 -5.49 -3.96 15.53
N THR A 56 -5.87 -2.89 14.86
CA THR A 56 -5.08 -2.29 13.78
C THR A 56 -4.05 -1.31 14.33
N PHE A 57 -4.50 -0.29 15.08
CA PHE A 57 -3.69 0.88 15.44
C PHE A 57 -3.23 0.89 16.89
N GLY A 58 -3.83 0.07 17.76
CA GLY A 58 -3.50 0.02 19.19
C GLY A 58 -2.10 -0.50 19.48
N GLU A 59 -1.66 -0.38 20.74
CA GLU A 59 -0.32 -0.77 21.19
C GLU A 59 -0.01 -2.25 20.90
N ASP A 60 -1.00 -3.14 21.05
CA ASP A 60 -0.86 -4.56 20.75
C ASP A 60 -1.36 -4.94 19.34
N GLY A 61 -1.72 -3.94 18.52
CA GLY A 61 -2.21 -4.11 17.15
C GLY A 61 -1.13 -4.31 16.10
N LEU A 62 -1.48 -4.04 14.84
CA LEU A 62 -0.54 -4.05 13.71
C LEU A 62 0.46 -2.90 13.75
N LYS A 63 0.13 -1.77 14.39
CA LYS A 63 0.93 -0.55 14.48
C LYS A 63 1.38 0.00 13.10
N PRO A 64 0.49 0.23 12.15
CA PRO A 64 0.88 0.81 10.87
C PRO A 64 1.35 2.26 11.08
N GLY A 65 2.31 2.69 10.25
CA GLY A 65 2.72 4.10 10.13
C GLY A 65 2.12 4.80 8.91
N LEU A 66 1.48 4.06 8.02
CA LEU A 66 1.01 4.55 6.73
C LEU A 66 -0.44 4.17 6.48
N ILE A 67 -1.17 5.05 5.77
CA ILE A 67 -2.50 4.77 5.26
C ILE A 67 -2.58 5.13 3.78
N LYS A 68 -3.23 4.27 2.99
CA LYS A 68 -3.69 4.63 1.65
C LYS A 68 -5.19 4.90 1.68
N MET A 69 -5.60 6.03 1.07
CA MET A 69 -6.99 6.40 0.84
C MET A 69 -7.30 6.46 -0.65
N PHE A 70 -8.55 6.25 -1.02
CA PHE A 70 -8.99 6.10 -2.40
C PHE A 70 -9.94 7.22 -2.79
N LEU A 71 -9.64 7.91 -3.90
CA LEU A 71 -10.54 8.87 -4.54
C LEU A 71 -11.32 8.12 -5.63
N ASP A 72 -12.59 7.84 -5.41
CA ASP A 72 -13.47 7.20 -6.38
C ASP A 72 -14.03 8.21 -7.41
N CYS A 73 -14.88 7.75 -8.32
CA CYS A 73 -15.37 8.51 -9.46
C CYS A 73 -16.63 9.35 -9.20
N TYR A 74 -17.13 9.42 -7.95
CA TYR A 74 -18.45 9.97 -7.66
C TYR A 74 -18.41 11.32 -6.91
N HIS A 75 -17.24 11.90 -6.68
CA HIS A 75 -17.10 13.12 -5.86
C HIS A 75 -17.45 14.42 -6.57
N GLN A 76 -17.67 14.41 -7.88
CA GLN A 76 -18.00 15.62 -8.62
C GLN A 76 -18.98 15.31 -9.77
N PRO A 77 -20.10 16.04 -9.87
CA PRO A 77 -20.95 15.99 -11.06
C PRO A 77 -20.22 16.56 -12.28
N GLU A 78 -20.76 16.34 -13.47
CA GLU A 78 -20.18 16.89 -14.68
C GLU A 78 -20.11 18.45 -14.60
N PRO A 79 -18.92 19.03 -14.84
CA PRO A 79 -18.78 20.49 -14.88
C PRO A 79 -19.73 21.11 -15.92
N GLY A 80 -20.45 22.19 -15.53
CA GLY A 80 -21.42 22.86 -16.39
C GLY A 80 -20.78 23.59 -17.56
N GLU A 81 -21.62 24.00 -18.55
CA GLU A 81 -21.18 24.87 -19.64
C GLU A 81 -20.66 26.22 -19.09
N GLY A 82 -19.49 26.64 -19.59
CA GLY A 82 -18.84 27.89 -19.14
C GLY A 82 -17.98 27.72 -17.90
N TYR A 83 -17.70 26.49 -17.50
CA TYR A 83 -16.75 26.18 -16.43
C TYR A 83 -15.39 26.84 -16.71
N ASP A 84 -14.91 27.67 -15.77
CA ASP A 84 -13.60 28.28 -15.87
C ASP A 84 -12.50 27.33 -15.45
N PHE A 85 -11.67 26.92 -16.42
CA PHE A 85 -10.54 26.03 -16.20
C PHE A 85 -9.33 26.74 -15.58
N ASP A 86 -9.52 27.76 -14.75
CA ASP A 86 -8.40 28.30 -13.99
C ASP A 86 -7.84 27.18 -13.06
N PRO A 87 -6.63 26.66 -13.31
CA PRO A 87 -6.04 25.61 -12.49
C PRO A 87 -5.77 26.06 -11.05
N ASN A 88 -5.76 27.37 -10.79
CA ASN A 88 -5.48 27.93 -9.48
C ASN A 88 -6.72 28.05 -8.59
N VAL A 89 -7.92 27.84 -9.15
CA VAL A 89 -9.18 27.97 -8.44
C VAL A 89 -9.87 26.64 -8.30
N ILE A 90 -10.09 26.19 -7.06
CA ILE A 90 -10.92 25.05 -6.73
C ILE A 90 -12.13 25.56 -5.95
N ASP A 91 -13.31 25.43 -6.57
CA ASP A 91 -14.58 25.64 -5.89
C ASP A 91 -14.95 24.35 -5.12
N MET A 92 -14.73 24.34 -3.81
CA MET A 92 -14.98 23.16 -2.98
C MET A 92 -16.47 22.79 -2.91
N ASP A 93 -17.38 23.71 -3.15
CA ASP A 93 -18.83 23.44 -3.16
C ASP A 93 -19.26 22.63 -4.40
N ALA A 94 -18.40 22.55 -5.42
CA ALA A 94 -18.64 21.70 -6.60
C ALA A 94 -18.38 20.20 -6.35
N TYR A 95 -17.84 19.83 -5.18
CA TYR A 95 -17.47 18.46 -4.86
C TYR A 95 -18.32 17.89 -3.71
N ASP A 96 -18.73 16.63 -3.85
CA ASP A 96 -19.24 15.83 -2.74
C ASP A 96 -18.16 14.83 -2.27
N HIS A 97 -17.32 15.28 -1.36
CA HIS A 97 -16.27 14.45 -0.79
C HIS A 97 -16.74 13.62 0.43
N ALA A 98 -18.00 13.69 0.81
CA ALA A 98 -18.51 13.08 2.04
C ALA A 98 -19.29 11.78 1.80
N THR A 99 -20.07 11.70 0.73
CA THR A 99 -21.08 10.65 0.54
C THR A 99 -20.46 9.26 0.39
N THR A 100 -19.34 9.14 -0.34
CA THR A 100 -18.68 7.84 -0.62
C THR A 100 -17.45 7.58 0.22
N THR A 101 -17.21 8.37 1.27
CA THR A 101 -15.99 8.32 2.08
C THR A 101 -16.23 8.33 3.59
N LYS A 102 -17.49 8.21 4.01
CA LYS A 102 -17.88 8.29 5.43
C LYS A 102 -17.14 7.27 6.29
N TRP A 103 -17.10 6.02 5.86
CA TRP A 103 -16.52 4.93 6.63
C TRP A 103 -15.01 4.85 6.50
N MET A 104 -14.48 5.19 5.32
CA MET A 104 -13.05 5.36 5.12
C MET A 104 -12.50 6.49 6.01
N ASN A 105 -13.16 7.66 6.05
CA ASN A 105 -12.77 8.75 6.94
C ASN A 105 -12.93 8.38 8.42
N THR A 106 -13.95 7.58 8.79
CA THR A 106 -14.11 7.08 10.15
C THR A 106 -12.94 6.18 10.55
N PHE A 107 -12.56 5.23 9.69
CA PHE A 107 -11.40 4.37 9.91
C PHE A 107 -10.11 5.17 10.10
N VAL A 108 -9.86 6.14 9.23
CA VAL A 108 -8.64 6.96 9.28
C VAL A 108 -8.64 7.87 10.51
N ARG A 109 -9.76 8.52 10.85
CA ARG A 109 -9.85 9.41 12.01
C ARG A 109 -9.59 8.67 13.31
N GLN A 110 -10.30 7.56 13.54
CA GLN A 110 -10.11 6.75 14.76
C GLN A 110 -8.70 6.12 14.78
N GLY A 111 -8.19 5.68 13.62
CA GLY A 111 -6.82 5.18 13.50
C GLY A 111 -5.76 6.23 13.85
N LEU A 112 -5.94 7.46 13.39
CA LEU A 112 -5.04 8.58 13.68
C LEU A 112 -5.10 8.96 15.17
N GLU A 113 -6.29 9.03 15.76
CA GLU A 113 -6.46 9.29 17.20
C GLU A 113 -5.78 8.22 18.04
N THR A 114 -5.98 6.93 17.72
CA THR A 114 -5.34 5.81 18.42
C THR A 114 -3.82 5.82 18.26
N THR A 115 -3.33 6.14 17.06
CA THR A 115 -1.89 6.24 16.77
C THR A 115 -1.25 7.38 17.56
N ARG A 116 -1.87 8.55 17.60
CA ARG A 116 -1.38 9.71 18.37
C ARG A 116 -1.43 9.47 19.86
N ALA A 117 -2.42 8.74 20.37
CA ALA A 117 -2.51 8.39 21.79
C ALA A 117 -1.32 7.54 22.27
N ARG A 118 -0.68 6.76 21.37
CA ARG A 118 0.55 6.01 21.68
C ARG A 118 1.86 6.77 21.37
N GLY A 119 1.77 8.03 20.91
CA GLY A 119 2.93 8.89 20.64
C GLY A 119 3.48 8.82 19.20
N ASP A 120 2.80 8.11 18.30
CA ASP A 120 3.19 7.97 16.90
C ASP A 120 2.33 8.85 15.97
N GLU A 121 2.67 8.89 14.69
CA GLU A 121 1.94 9.61 13.65
C GLU A 121 1.70 8.71 12.43
N LEU A 122 0.76 9.10 11.55
CA LEU A 122 0.48 8.42 10.29
C LEU A 122 0.87 9.31 9.11
N GLU A 123 1.35 8.70 8.03
CA GLU A 123 1.47 9.36 6.73
C GLU A 123 0.41 8.83 5.78
N ILE A 124 -0.22 9.71 5.01
CA ILE A 124 -1.34 9.34 4.14
C ILE A 124 -0.99 9.58 2.67
N LEU A 125 -1.16 8.52 1.86
CA LEU A 125 -1.19 8.56 0.40
C LEU A 125 -2.65 8.52 -0.06
N VAL A 126 -3.03 9.48 -0.91
CA VAL A 126 -4.33 9.49 -1.58
C VAL A 126 -4.15 9.13 -3.05
N THR A 127 -4.85 8.12 -3.55
CA THR A 127 -4.75 7.70 -4.95
C THR A 127 -6.06 7.91 -5.69
N LEU A 128 -6.00 8.44 -6.91
CA LEU A 128 -7.14 8.43 -7.83
C LEU A 128 -7.45 6.98 -8.22
N TYR A 129 -8.52 6.43 -7.64
CA TYR A 129 -8.98 5.07 -7.92
C TYR A 129 -9.64 4.96 -9.29
N GLY A 130 -10.35 6.01 -9.69
CA GLY A 130 -10.88 6.16 -11.02
C GLY A 130 -11.47 7.54 -11.26
N PRO A 131 -11.29 8.11 -12.47
CA PRO A 131 -11.85 9.40 -12.80
C PRO A 131 -13.37 9.33 -13.00
N PRO A 132 -14.09 10.43 -12.77
CA PRO A 132 -15.52 10.55 -13.09
C PRO A 132 -15.80 10.28 -14.58
N ALA A 133 -17.04 9.92 -14.88
CA ALA A 133 -17.50 9.66 -16.26
C ALA A 133 -17.23 10.82 -17.21
N TRP A 134 -17.42 12.07 -16.75
CA TRP A 134 -17.19 13.30 -17.53
C TRP A 134 -15.72 13.50 -17.95
N ALA A 135 -14.78 12.89 -17.23
CA ALA A 135 -13.35 12.99 -17.54
C ALA A 135 -12.94 12.15 -18.75
N THR A 136 -13.76 11.18 -19.16
CA THR A 136 -13.44 10.29 -20.27
C THR A 136 -14.10 10.74 -21.58
N LYS A 137 -13.44 10.51 -22.73
CA LYS A 137 -14.01 10.76 -24.05
C LYS A 137 -15.34 10.01 -24.28
N GLN A 138 -15.45 8.83 -23.67
CA GLN A 138 -16.62 7.97 -23.77
C GLN A 138 -17.77 8.42 -22.88
N ARG A 139 -17.54 9.34 -21.96
CA ARG A 139 -18.53 9.81 -20.96
C ARG A 139 -19.11 8.71 -20.09
N PHE A 140 -18.29 7.70 -19.78
CA PHE A 140 -18.66 6.60 -18.89
C PHE A 140 -17.60 6.43 -17.81
N VAL A 141 -18.02 6.03 -16.61
CA VAL A 141 -17.14 5.44 -15.62
C VAL A 141 -16.50 4.19 -16.25
N ARG A 142 -15.17 4.08 -16.16
CA ARG A 142 -14.38 3.06 -16.89
C ARG A 142 -14.31 3.31 -18.40
N GLY A 143 -14.56 4.51 -18.87
CA GLY A 143 -14.21 4.90 -20.21
C GLY A 143 -12.70 4.79 -20.41
N ARG A 144 -12.26 4.46 -21.65
CA ARG A 144 -10.85 4.15 -21.91
C ARG A 144 -9.93 5.36 -21.90
N ASP A 145 -10.35 6.43 -22.52
CA ASP A 145 -9.43 7.54 -22.84
C ASP A 145 -9.81 8.81 -22.08
N LEU A 146 -8.83 9.49 -21.52
CA LEU A 146 -9.03 10.83 -20.98
C LEU A 146 -9.50 11.79 -22.09
N ASP A 147 -10.50 12.61 -21.82
CA ASP A 147 -10.82 13.77 -22.63
C ASP A 147 -9.73 14.83 -22.42
N PRO A 148 -8.97 15.22 -23.47
CA PRO A 148 -7.89 16.20 -23.33
C PRO A 148 -8.37 17.54 -22.77
N ALA A 149 -9.64 17.92 -22.99
CA ALA A 149 -10.21 19.13 -22.44
C ALA A 149 -10.39 19.07 -20.91
N MET A 150 -10.42 17.88 -20.33
CA MET A 150 -10.67 17.66 -18.89
C MET A 150 -9.39 17.45 -18.06
N LYS A 151 -8.20 17.55 -18.66
CA LYS A 151 -6.93 17.29 -17.95
C LYS A 151 -6.78 18.11 -16.66
N HIS A 152 -6.95 19.41 -16.77
CA HIS A 152 -6.82 20.31 -15.62
C HIS A 152 -7.91 20.06 -14.57
N GLU A 153 -9.11 19.69 -15.02
CA GLU A 153 -10.19 19.37 -14.11
C GLU A 153 -9.94 18.09 -13.32
N VAL A 154 -9.36 17.07 -13.96
CA VAL A 154 -8.93 15.84 -13.25
C VAL A 154 -7.80 16.14 -12.26
N ALA A 155 -6.86 17.04 -12.59
CA ALA A 155 -5.84 17.46 -11.64
C ALA A 155 -6.47 18.17 -10.42
N LYS A 156 -7.44 19.06 -10.65
CA LYS A 156 -8.22 19.72 -9.56
C LYS A 156 -9.03 18.70 -8.75
N TYR A 157 -9.60 17.69 -9.41
CA TYR A 157 -10.34 16.61 -8.75
C TYR A 157 -9.45 15.86 -7.72
N ILE A 158 -8.21 15.54 -8.10
CA ILE A 158 -7.24 14.90 -7.18
C ILE A 158 -6.90 15.85 -6.02
N VAL A 159 -6.60 17.10 -6.33
CA VAL A 159 -6.16 18.09 -5.34
C VAL A 159 -7.30 18.49 -4.39
N SER A 160 -8.54 18.61 -4.88
CA SER A 160 -9.71 18.93 -4.05
C SER A 160 -9.93 17.89 -2.93
N TRP A 161 -9.71 16.61 -3.25
CA TRP A 161 -9.80 15.55 -2.24
C TRP A 161 -8.71 15.69 -1.17
N ALA A 162 -7.46 15.87 -1.58
CA ALA A 162 -6.36 16.10 -0.64
C ALA A 162 -6.61 17.34 0.24
N LYS A 163 -7.17 18.42 -0.35
CA LYS A 163 -7.55 19.64 0.37
C LYS A 163 -8.64 19.37 1.40
N GLN A 164 -9.71 18.68 1.02
CA GLN A 164 -10.78 18.26 1.93
C GLN A 164 -10.24 17.47 3.13
N LEU A 165 -9.38 16.50 2.88
CA LEU A 165 -8.80 15.69 3.93
C LEU A 165 -7.90 16.48 4.89
N ARG A 166 -7.11 17.42 4.36
CA ARG A 166 -6.23 18.24 5.21
C ARG A 166 -7.01 19.31 5.99
N GLU A 167 -7.89 20.05 5.34
CA GLU A 167 -8.53 21.23 5.91
C GLU A 167 -9.76 20.91 6.74
N THR A 168 -10.55 19.91 6.31
CA THR A 168 -11.80 19.54 7.00
C THR A 168 -11.59 18.39 7.99
N GLU A 169 -10.85 17.37 7.59
CA GLU A 169 -10.63 16.19 8.44
C GLU A 169 -9.38 16.33 9.34
N GLY A 170 -8.44 17.22 9.01
CA GLY A 170 -7.19 17.37 9.73
C GLY A 170 -6.21 16.21 9.53
N PHE A 171 -6.32 15.50 8.39
CA PHE A 171 -5.50 14.35 8.08
C PHE A 171 -4.13 14.73 7.51
N PRO A 172 -3.04 14.07 7.89
CA PRO A 172 -1.69 14.37 7.43
C PRO A 172 -1.42 13.77 6.03
N VAL A 173 -2.13 14.27 5.01
CA VAL A 173 -1.91 13.87 3.61
C VAL A 173 -0.52 14.31 3.17
N LYS A 174 0.30 13.36 2.77
CA LYS A 174 1.69 13.57 2.34
C LYS A 174 1.90 13.37 0.85
N TYR A 175 1.10 12.50 0.23
CA TYR A 175 1.22 12.20 -1.20
C TYR A 175 -0.14 12.09 -1.89
N VAL A 176 -0.15 12.45 -3.19
CA VAL A 176 -1.27 12.18 -4.10
C VAL A 176 -0.78 11.35 -5.28
N GLY A 177 -1.54 10.30 -5.63
CA GLY A 177 -1.25 9.39 -6.73
C GLY A 177 -2.16 9.64 -7.94
N VAL A 178 -1.58 9.59 -9.14
CA VAL A 178 -2.25 9.93 -10.40
C VAL A 178 -3.28 8.90 -10.82
N HIS A 179 -3.01 7.60 -10.65
CA HIS A 179 -3.92 6.53 -11.07
C HIS A 179 -3.74 5.24 -10.28
N ASN A 180 -4.74 4.36 -10.37
CA ASN A 180 -4.73 2.99 -9.87
C ASN A 180 -4.88 2.01 -11.06
N GLU A 181 -3.89 1.15 -11.33
CA GLU A 181 -3.90 0.08 -12.34
C GLU A 181 -4.39 0.46 -13.75
N GLY A 182 -4.13 1.68 -14.18
CA GLY A 182 -4.54 2.17 -15.50
C GLY A 182 -3.57 1.81 -16.64
N GLU A 183 -2.57 0.97 -16.39
CA GLU A 183 -1.48 0.73 -17.34
C GLU A 183 -1.79 -0.29 -18.45
N ASP A 184 -2.78 -1.15 -18.27
CA ASP A 184 -3.06 -2.22 -19.24
C ASP A 184 -4.17 -1.82 -20.22
N TRP A 185 -3.77 -1.21 -21.34
CA TRP A 185 -4.68 -0.77 -22.38
C TRP A 185 -5.60 -1.87 -22.94
N MET A 186 -5.21 -3.14 -22.82
CA MET A 186 -6.02 -4.27 -23.25
C MET A 186 -7.21 -4.59 -22.34
N ARG A 187 -7.31 -3.93 -21.20
CA ARG A 187 -8.50 -4.01 -20.34
C ARG A 187 -9.72 -3.33 -20.95
N TRP A 188 -9.51 -2.40 -21.88
CA TRP A 188 -10.57 -1.66 -22.58
C TRP A 188 -10.67 -2.07 -24.04
N PRO A 189 -11.88 -2.04 -24.65
CA PRO A 189 -12.03 -2.25 -26.09
C PRO A 189 -11.22 -1.27 -26.92
N LEU A 190 -10.71 -1.71 -28.08
CA LEU A 190 -9.88 -0.88 -28.95
C LEU A 190 -10.65 0.30 -29.58
N ASP A 191 -11.96 0.18 -29.72
CA ASP A 191 -12.84 1.24 -30.23
C ASP A 191 -13.12 2.33 -29.20
N GLY A 192 -12.55 2.22 -28.00
CA GLY A 192 -12.72 3.20 -26.93
C GLY A 192 -14.08 3.14 -26.23
N SER A 193 -14.88 2.11 -26.46
CA SER A 193 -16.09 1.86 -25.68
C SER A 193 -15.79 1.52 -24.22
N THR A 194 -16.80 1.51 -23.35
CA THR A 194 -16.59 1.17 -21.94
C THR A 194 -16.09 -0.25 -21.74
N ALA A 195 -15.24 -0.46 -20.75
CA ALA A 195 -14.86 -1.80 -20.33
C ALA A 195 -16.01 -2.45 -19.54
N ASP A 196 -16.74 -3.32 -20.18
CA ASP A 196 -17.85 -4.06 -19.55
C ASP A 196 -17.36 -5.41 -18.95
N LYS A 197 -16.27 -5.36 -18.16
CA LYS A 197 -15.79 -6.55 -17.46
C LYS A 197 -16.03 -6.38 -15.96
N PRO A 198 -16.68 -7.35 -15.30
CA PRO A 198 -17.00 -7.28 -13.87
C PRO A 198 -15.79 -7.05 -12.96
N SER A 199 -14.65 -7.62 -13.31
CA SER A 199 -13.41 -7.56 -12.54
C SER A 199 -12.51 -6.36 -12.87
N HIS A 200 -13.08 -5.27 -13.41
CA HIS A 200 -12.30 -4.10 -13.80
C HIS A 200 -12.56 -2.93 -12.85
N ASP A 201 -11.48 -2.28 -12.36
CA ASP A 201 -11.56 -1.13 -11.47
C ASP A 201 -12.20 0.11 -12.13
N TYR A 202 -12.52 1.15 -11.36
CA TYR A 202 -13.10 2.40 -11.86
C TYR A 202 -12.14 3.24 -12.70
N ASN A 203 -10.92 2.79 -12.96
CA ASN A 203 -9.89 3.51 -13.70
C ASN A 203 -10.17 3.61 -15.22
N MET A 204 -9.33 4.38 -15.88
CA MET A 204 -9.19 4.45 -17.35
C MET A 204 -7.77 4.03 -17.74
N TYR A 205 -7.46 4.03 -19.05
CA TYR A 205 -6.11 3.82 -19.55
C TYR A 205 -5.26 5.07 -19.35
N TRP A 206 -4.14 4.91 -18.68
CA TRP A 206 -3.14 5.92 -18.42
C TRP A 206 -1.83 5.55 -19.12
N PRO A 207 -1.59 5.99 -20.38
CA PRO A 207 -0.31 5.74 -21.04
C PRO A 207 0.83 6.47 -20.32
N PRO A 208 2.09 5.98 -20.44
CA PRO A 208 3.26 6.55 -19.75
C PRO A 208 3.43 8.05 -19.94
N GLU A 209 3.22 8.56 -21.17
CA GLU A 209 3.34 9.99 -21.49
C GLU A 209 2.29 10.85 -20.78
N LEU A 210 1.08 10.32 -20.62
CA LEU A 210 0.01 11.01 -19.89
C LEU A 210 0.33 11.07 -18.39
N VAL A 211 0.91 9.99 -17.84
CA VAL A 211 1.37 9.99 -16.45
C VAL A 211 2.46 11.04 -16.24
N ALA A 212 3.48 11.08 -17.10
CA ALA A 212 4.52 12.11 -17.02
C ALA A 212 3.97 13.54 -17.19
N GLU A 213 2.93 13.73 -18.00
CA GLU A 213 2.23 15.01 -18.12
C GLU A 213 1.53 15.39 -16.81
N PHE A 214 0.79 14.45 -16.18
CA PHE A 214 0.07 14.71 -14.93
C PHE A 214 1.02 14.97 -13.75
N MET A 215 2.20 14.34 -13.73
CA MET A 215 3.24 14.66 -12.76
C MET A 215 3.60 16.15 -12.74
N LYS A 216 3.49 16.84 -13.89
CA LYS A 216 3.76 18.29 -14.02
C LYS A 216 2.52 19.16 -13.79
N LEU A 217 1.33 18.64 -14.03
CA LEU A 217 0.07 19.40 -13.88
C LEU A 217 -0.36 19.55 -12.42
N ILE A 218 -0.12 18.53 -11.57
CA ILE A 218 -0.61 18.50 -10.20
C ILE A 218 0.14 19.46 -9.25
N PRO A 219 1.49 19.56 -9.26
CA PRO A 219 2.21 20.40 -8.31
C PRO A 219 1.80 21.88 -8.30
N PRO A 220 1.62 22.56 -9.45
CA PRO A 220 1.14 23.94 -9.44
C PRO A 220 -0.23 24.12 -8.81
N VAL A 221 -1.13 23.14 -8.98
CA VAL A 221 -2.46 23.17 -8.36
C VAL A 221 -2.34 22.99 -6.84
N LEU A 222 -1.50 22.06 -6.38
CA LEU A 222 -1.21 21.88 -4.95
C LEU A 222 -0.64 23.16 -4.34
N GLU A 223 0.33 23.79 -5.00
CA GLU A 223 0.95 25.03 -4.52
C GLU A 223 -0.08 26.17 -4.43
N ALA A 224 -0.94 26.34 -5.45
CA ALA A 224 -2.01 27.32 -5.45
C ALA A 224 -3.02 27.12 -4.31
N GLN A 225 -3.18 25.90 -3.83
CA GLN A 225 -4.03 25.57 -2.68
C GLN A 225 -3.27 25.57 -1.33
N GLY A 226 -2.03 26.03 -1.28
CA GLY A 226 -1.23 26.05 -0.04
C GLY A 226 -0.74 24.67 0.40
N MET A 227 -0.67 23.71 -0.51
CA MET A 227 -0.25 22.33 -0.26
C MET A 227 1.02 21.95 -1.03
N GLY A 228 1.94 22.89 -1.24
CA GLY A 228 3.20 22.65 -1.95
C GLY A 228 4.15 21.65 -1.25
N ASP A 229 3.84 21.26 -0.01
CA ASP A 229 4.52 20.21 0.75
C ASP A 229 4.01 18.79 0.42
N VAL A 230 2.91 18.66 -0.32
CA VAL A 230 2.35 17.36 -0.72
C VAL A 230 3.07 16.86 -1.98
N GLY A 231 3.69 15.68 -1.89
CA GLY A 231 4.39 15.05 -3.00
C GLY A 231 3.44 14.40 -4.00
N VAL A 232 3.88 14.26 -5.25
CA VAL A 232 3.12 13.58 -6.30
C VAL A 232 3.74 12.22 -6.62
N ALA A 233 2.90 11.18 -6.69
CA ALA A 233 3.26 9.85 -7.15
C ALA A 233 2.72 9.60 -8.57
N PRO A 234 3.45 8.87 -9.45
CA PRO A 234 3.07 8.70 -10.86
C PRO A 234 1.80 7.87 -11.04
N GLY A 235 1.36 7.21 -9.99
CA GLY A 235 0.27 6.24 -10.03
C GLY A 235 0.79 4.82 -9.79
N GLU A 236 -0.15 3.90 -9.72
CA GLU A 236 0.10 2.55 -9.23
C GLU A 236 -0.10 1.54 -10.35
N THR A 237 1.00 1.10 -10.96
CA THR A 237 0.97 -0.08 -11.84
C THR A 237 0.73 -1.35 -11.02
N SER A 238 0.11 -2.38 -11.60
CA SER A 238 -0.14 -3.65 -10.90
C SER A 238 1.13 -4.30 -10.33
N ASN A 239 2.28 -4.09 -10.98
CA ASN A 239 3.54 -4.67 -10.54
C ASN A 239 4.76 -3.90 -11.06
N TRP A 240 5.93 -4.15 -10.46
CA TRP A 240 7.20 -3.50 -10.82
C TRP A 240 7.69 -3.85 -12.21
N TYR A 241 7.33 -5.03 -12.75
CA TYR A 241 7.61 -5.39 -14.14
C TYR A 241 6.99 -4.38 -15.11
N ARG A 242 5.68 -4.09 -14.96
CA ARG A 242 4.97 -3.15 -15.84
C ARG A 242 5.47 -1.73 -15.68
N PHE A 243 5.81 -1.32 -14.46
CA PHE A 243 6.39 0.01 -14.22
C PHE A 243 7.69 0.20 -15.02
N ALA A 244 8.53 -0.84 -15.11
CA ALA A 244 9.75 -0.81 -15.90
C ALA A 244 9.52 -1.07 -17.39
N GLU A 245 9.00 -2.27 -17.72
CA GLU A 245 8.99 -2.77 -19.11
C GLU A 245 7.94 -2.12 -20.01
N TRP A 246 6.92 -1.49 -19.41
CA TRP A 246 5.88 -0.79 -20.17
C TRP A 246 6.14 0.72 -20.29
N GLY A 247 7.36 1.17 -19.95
CA GLY A 247 7.88 2.49 -20.25
C GLY A 247 7.48 3.58 -19.26
N TYR A 248 6.87 3.28 -18.11
CA TYR A 248 6.50 4.31 -17.13
C TYR A 248 7.71 4.96 -16.48
N ALA A 249 8.69 4.14 -16.07
CA ALA A 249 9.94 4.64 -15.52
C ALA A 249 10.73 5.49 -16.52
N ASP A 250 10.81 5.03 -17.77
CA ASP A 250 11.52 5.76 -18.85
C ASP A 250 10.84 7.09 -19.17
N ALA A 251 9.51 7.10 -19.36
CA ALA A 251 8.76 8.34 -19.66
C ALA A 251 8.93 9.42 -18.58
N ILE A 252 9.03 9.01 -17.30
CA ILE A 252 9.29 9.94 -16.20
C ILE A 252 10.78 10.36 -16.20
N ALA A 253 11.72 9.40 -16.34
CA ALA A 253 13.15 9.67 -16.25
C ALA A 253 13.67 10.54 -17.40
N ASP A 254 13.03 10.49 -18.56
CA ASP A 254 13.38 11.28 -19.75
C ASP A 254 12.81 12.71 -19.71
N ASP A 255 11.90 13.01 -18.77
CA ASP A 255 11.31 14.34 -18.57
C ASP A 255 11.80 14.96 -17.26
N ALA A 256 12.68 15.95 -17.35
CA ALA A 256 13.33 16.57 -16.18
C ALA A 256 12.32 17.24 -15.23
N ASP A 257 11.21 17.78 -15.76
CA ASP A 257 10.18 18.43 -14.95
C ASP A 257 9.31 17.37 -14.23
N ALA A 258 9.04 16.23 -14.89
CA ALA A 258 8.38 15.10 -14.25
C ALA A 258 9.23 14.51 -13.12
N VAL A 259 10.55 14.36 -13.34
CA VAL A 259 11.49 13.93 -12.30
C VAL A 259 11.52 14.91 -11.12
N ALA A 260 11.53 16.21 -11.40
CA ALA A 260 11.51 17.24 -10.34
C ALA A 260 10.23 17.21 -9.51
N ALA A 261 9.10 16.88 -10.14
CA ALA A 261 7.78 16.80 -9.50
C ALA A 261 7.58 15.55 -8.63
N LEU A 262 8.41 14.50 -8.81
CA LEU A 262 8.28 13.26 -8.04
C LEU A 262 8.41 13.49 -6.53
N GLY A 263 7.40 13.08 -5.78
CA GLY A 263 7.48 12.94 -4.32
C GLY A 263 7.67 11.49 -3.85
N LEU A 264 7.20 10.54 -4.67
CA LEU A 264 7.19 9.11 -4.33
C LEU A 264 7.09 8.28 -5.62
N ILE A 265 7.64 7.06 -5.63
CA ILE A 265 7.37 6.03 -6.65
C ILE A 265 6.40 5.00 -6.07
N THR A 266 5.39 4.59 -6.84
CA THR A 266 4.37 3.64 -6.39
C THR A 266 4.13 2.51 -7.38
N SER A 267 3.80 1.33 -6.85
CA SER A 267 3.25 0.17 -7.58
C SER A 267 2.55 -0.73 -6.57
N HIS A 268 1.59 -1.54 -7.03
CA HIS A 268 0.96 -2.54 -6.16
C HIS A 268 1.92 -3.66 -5.73
N GLY A 269 2.99 -3.88 -6.48
CA GLY A 269 4.03 -4.86 -6.12
C GLY A 269 3.57 -6.31 -6.19
N PHE A 270 2.47 -6.63 -6.91
CA PHE A 270 2.02 -8.01 -7.10
C PHE A 270 3.09 -8.84 -7.81
N LYS A 271 3.18 -10.10 -7.45
CA LYS A 271 3.92 -11.05 -8.27
C LYS A 271 3.31 -11.15 -9.67
N GLY A 272 1.99 -11.03 -9.76
CA GLY A 272 1.24 -11.16 -11.01
C GLY A 272 1.20 -12.58 -11.53
N GLY A 273 0.59 -12.75 -12.71
CA GLY A 273 0.56 -14.02 -13.41
C GLY A 273 1.92 -14.40 -13.98
N SER A 274 2.15 -15.66 -14.19
CA SER A 274 3.42 -16.21 -14.68
C SER A 274 3.56 -16.23 -16.21
N GLN A 275 2.55 -15.77 -16.95
CA GLN A 275 2.51 -15.88 -18.42
C GLN A 275 1.87 -14.66 -19.08
N GLY A 276 2.33 -14.34 -20.29
CA GLY A 276 1.79 -13.30 -21.12
C GLY A 276 1.89 -11.92 -20.48
N ARG A 277 0.88 -11.09 -20.68
CA ARG A 277 0.84 -9.71 -20.19
C ARG A 277 0.78 -9.56 -18.66
N TRP A 278 0.48 -10.64 -17.94
CA TRP A 278 0.45 -10.69 -16.49
C TRP A 278 1.74 -11.19 -15.87
N TYR A 279 2.73 -11.53 -16.72
CA TYR A 279 4.03 -11.93 -16.22
C TYR A 279 4.68 -10.80 -15.43
N SER A 280 5.17 -11.12 -14.25
CA SER A 280 5.88 -10.16 -13.42
C SER A 280 6.89 -10.84 -12.50
N ASP A 281 7.78 -10.01 -11.97
CA ASP A 281 8.69 -10.32 -10.90
C ASP A 281 8.83 -9.09 -9.98
N TRP A 282 9.59 -9.22 -8.90
CA TRP A 282 9.89 -8.13 -7.98
C TRP A 282 11.18 -7.41 -8.36
N ARG A 283 11.40 -7.12 -9.64
CA ARG A 283 12.60 -6.42 -10.10
C ARG A 283 12.61 -4.95 -9.69
N SER A 284 13.80 -4.44 -9.41
CA SER A 284 13.98 -3.02 -9.07
C SER A 284 14.23 -2.13 -10.29
N LEU A 285 14.27 -2.64 -11.51
CA LEU A 285 14.72 -1.92 -12.69
C LEU A 285 14.09 -0.54 -12.85
N GLY A 286 12.76 -0.44 -12.77
CA GLY A 286 12.08 0.85 -12.90
C GLY A 286 12.42 1.82 -11.75
N ILE A 287 12.58 1.30 -10.54
CA ILE A 287 13.01 2.11 -9.38
C ILE A 287 14.46 2.57 -9.58
N ASP A 288 15.34 1.70 -10.06
CA ASP A 288 16.75 2.03 -10.29
C ASP A 288 16.91 3.10 -11.39
N ILE A 289 16.13 3.02 -12.49
CA ILE A 289 16.09 4.06 -13.55
C ILE A 289 15.76 5.43 -12.95
N ILE A 290 14.73 5.53 -12.11
CA ILE A 290 14.37 6.80 -11.47
C ILE A 290 15.45 7.25 -10.47
N ARG A 291 16.01 6.32 -9.68
CA ARG A 291 17.06 6.63 -8.69
C ARG A 291 18.39 7.06 -9.31
N GLU A 292 18.65 6.77 -10.57
CA GLU A 292 19.78 7.39 -11.29
C GLU A 292 19.63 8.91 -11.41
N LYS A 293 18.40 9.43 -11.46
CA LYS A 293 18.08 10.86 -11.51
C LYS A 293 17.80 11.46 -10.14
N ARG A 294 17.11 10.71 -9.28
CA ARG A 294 16.67 11.10 -7.93
C ARG A 294 17.07 10.00 -6.93
N PRO A 295 18.35 9.95 -6.47
CA PRO A 295 18.84 8.91 -5.57
C PRO A 295 18.13 8.84 -4.23
N ASP A 296 17.55 9.95 -3.80
CA ASP A 296 16.80 10.14 -2.55
C ASP A 296 15.34 9.64 -2.60
N ILE A 297 14.83 9.34 -3.79
CA ILE A 297 13.40 9.02 -3.95
C ILE A 297 13.03 7.69 -3.28
N HIS A 298 11.95 7.69 -2.52
CA HIS A 298 11.39 6.50 -1.90
C HIS A 298 10.42 5.78 -2.86
N ALA A 299 10.24 4.48 -2.64
CA ALA A 299 9.33 3.64 -3.42
C ALA A 299 8.44 2.83 -2.48
N TRP A 300 7.11 2.87 -2.69
CA TRP A 300 6.13 2.17 -1.87
C TRP A 300 5.35 1.13 -2.68
N VAL A 301 5.12 0.00 -2.05
CA VAL A 301 4.07 -0.94 -2.46
C VAL A 301 2.75 -0.49 -1.85
N THR A 302 1.73 -0.32 -2.68
CA THR A 302 0.51 0.37 -2.26
C THR A 302 -0.77 -0.45 -2.34
N SER A 303 -0.69 -1.75 -2.64
CA SER A 303 -1.84 -2.66 -2.63
C SER A 303 -1.45 -4.12 -2.90
N THR A 304 -0.34 -4.62 -2.33
CA THR A 304 0.02 -6.03 -2.58
C THR A 304 -1.04 -7.00 -2.02
N SER A 305 -1.11 -8.18 -2.64
CA SER A 305 -2.06 -9.21 -2.22
C SER A 305 -1.67 -9.82 -0.86
N TRP A 306 -2.68 -10.17 -0.05
CA TRP A 306 -2.50 -11.03 1.13
C TRP A 306 -2.26 -12.50 0.76
N ALA A 307 -2.19 -12.82 -0.53
CA ALA A 307 -2.04 -14.18 -1.07
C ALA A 307 -3.03 -15.16 -0.42
N LYS A 308 -2.53 -16.27 0.13
CA LYS A 308 -3.33 -17.23 0.89
C LYS A 308 -3.42 -16.91 2.37
N MET A 309 -2.97 -15.71 2.78
CA MET A 309 -2.89 -15.31 4.19
C MET A 309 -2.00 -16.24 5.04
N ASP A 310 -0.90 -16.68 4.45
CA ASP A 310 0.07 -17.61 5.00
C ASP A 310 1.51 -17.09 4.85
N ILE A 311 2.49 -17.95 5.07
CA ILE A 311 3.92 -17.61 4.96
C ILE A 311 4.31 -17.05 3.58
N PHE A 312 3.62 -17.42 2.50
CA PHE A 312 3.91 -16.90 1.17
C PHE A 312 3.55 -15.44 1.02
N PHE A 313 2.56 -14.95 1.77
CA PHE A 313 2.29 -13.51 1.88
C PHE A 313 3.50 -12.76 2.47
N VAL A 314 4.07 -13.27 3.56
CA VAL A 314 5.26 -12.66 4.18
C VAL A 314 6.48 -12.74 3.25
N ASN A 315 6.61 -13.82 2.48
CA ASN A 315 7.67 -13.92 1.47
C ASN A 315 7.50 -12.93 0.31
N GLU A 316 6.27 -12.61 -0.08
CA GLU A 316 6.01 -11.54 -1.06
C GLU A 316 6.44 -10.17 -0.52
N ILE A 317 6.13 -9.88 0.74
CA ILE A 317 6.65 -8.71 1.48
C ILE A 317 8.18 -8.68 1.42
N ARG A 318 8.84 -9.78 1.78
CA ARG A 318 10.29 -9.90 1.75
C ARG A 318 10.88 -9.61 0.36
N ASN A 319 10.26 -10.15 -0.69
CA ASN A 319 10.73 -9.94 -2.06
C ASN A 319 10.57 -8.48 -2.51
N ASN A 320 9.48 -7.82 -2.14
CA ASN A 320 9.35 -6.38 -2.37
C ASN A 320 10.44 -5.58 -1.64
N ILE A 321 10.75 -5.91 -0.37
CA ILE A 321 11.82 -5.24 0.38
C ILE A 321 13.19 -5.43 -0.29
N TYR A 322 13.58 -6.66 -0.60
CA TYR A 322 14.97 -6.95 -1.01
C TYR A 322 15.19 -6.99 -2.53
N CYS A 323 14.20 -7.42 -3.32
CA CYS A 323 14.34 -7.51 -4.78
C CYS A 323 13.87 -6.23 -5.47
N ALA A 324 12.67 -5.72 -5.13
CA ALA A 324 12.19 -4.46 -5.69
C ALA A 324 12.82 -3.23 -5.02
N LYS A 325 13.42 -3.37 -3.84
CA LYS A 325 14.10 -2.29 -3.08
C LYS A 325 13.16 -1.18 -2.62
N VAL A 326 11.97 -1.54 -2.12
CA VAL A 326 10.98 -0.58 -1.63
C VAL A 326 11.28 -0.08 -0.21
N ASN A 327 10.70 1.07 0.14
CA ASN A 327 10.82 1.72 1.45
C ASN A 327 9.58 1.50 2.34
N ALA A 328 8.45 1.06 1.77
CA ALA A 328 7.23 0.79 2.51
C ALA A 328 6.33 -0.22 1.81
N ILE A 329 5.40 -0.82 2.56
CA ILE A 329 4.43 -1.77 2.02
C ILE A 329 3.06 -1.56 2.67
N ILE A 330 2.03 -1.40 1.83
CA ILE A 330 0.61 -1.35 2.20
C ILE A 330 -0.09 -2.50 1.46
N PRO A 331 -0.58 -3.54 2.14
CA PRO A 331 -1.37 -4.60 1.51
C PRO A 331 -2.74 -4.08 1.04
N TRP A 332 -3.34 -4.75 0.06
CA TRP A 332 -4.72 -4.51 -0.38
C TRP A 332 -5.69 -4.75 0.76
N ALA A 333 -6.74 -3.98 0.81
CA ALA A 333 -7.82 -3.86 1.77
C ALA A 333 -7.67 -4.64 3.09
N CYS A 334 -7.35 -3.89 4.14
CA CYS A 334 -7.21 -4.44 5.50
C CYS A 334 -8.53 -5.06 6.00
N ILE A 335 -9.66 -4.50 5.55
CA ILE A 335 -11.02 -4.93 5.93
C ILE A 335 -11.81 -5.14 4.65
N GLN A 336 -12.47 -6.29 4.51
CA GLN A 336 -13.16 -6.65 3.26
C GLN A 336 -14.47 -7.40 3.46
N ARG A 337 -15.36 -7.15 2.49
CA ARG A 337 -16.52 -7.96 2.14
C ARG A 337 -16.36 -8.46 0.69
N PRO A 338 -15.56 -9.52 0.44
CA PRO A 338 -15.14 -9.88 -0.92
C PRO A 338 -16.29 -10.19 -1.88
N GLY A 339 -17.43 -10.65 -1.37
CA GLY A 339 -18.65 -10.94 -2.16
C GLY A 339 -19.34 -9.69 -2.72
N LYS A 340 -18.97 -8.48 -2.26
CA LYS A 340 -19.52 -7.22 -2.77
C LYS A 340 -18.80 -6.70 -4.01
N TRP A 341 -17.63 -7.22 -4.29
CA TRP A 341 -16.93 -6.93 -5.53
C TRP A 341 -17.63 -7.59 -6.73
N VAL A 342 -17.90 -6.83 -7.78
CA VAL A 342 -18.57 -7.35 -8.97
C VAL A 342 -17.72 -8.44 -9.63
N GLY A 343 -18.24 -9.67 -9.63
CA GLY A 343 -17.51 -10.86 -10.09
C GLY A 343 -16.63 -11.53 -9.04
N GLY A 344 -16.64 -11.04 -7.81
CA GLY A 344 -15.79 -11.48 -6.69
C GLY A 344 -14.41 -10.81 -6.71
N ASP A 345 -13.90 -10.43 -5.54
CA ASP A 345 -12.56 -9.84 -5.45
C ASP A 345 -11.49 -10.85 -5.88
N PRO A 346 -10.64 -10.51 -6.87
CA PRO A 346 -9.53 -11.38 -7.28
C PRO A 346 -8.46 -11.54 -6.17
N ASN A 347 -8.46 -10.65 -5.16
CA ASN A 347 -7.55 -10.64 -4.02
C ASN A 347 -8.33 -10.68 -2.68
N PRO A 348 -9.04 -11.78 -2.39
CA PRO A 348 -9.96 -11.84 -1.25
C PRO A 348 -9.28 -12.04 0.12
N GLY A 349 -7.96 -12.04 0.17
CA GLY A 349 -7.19 -12.08 1.41
C GLY A 349 -7.24 -10.73 2.14
N THR A 350 -7.28 -10.75 3.47
CA THR A 350 -7.48 -9.56 4.30
C THR A 350 -7.04 -9.82 5.75
N ALA A 351 -6.94 -8.77 6.56
CA ALA A 351 -6.80 -8.90 8.01
C ALA A 351 -8.15 -9.18 8.69
N PHE A 352 -9.22 -8.49 8.23
CA PHE A 352 -10.56 -8.62 8.82
C PHE A 352 -11.59 -8.85 7.72
N ARG A 353 -12.39 -9.90 7.87
CA ARG A 353 -13.52 -10.18 6.99
C ARG A 353 -14.82 -9.85 7.68
N VAL A 354 -15.62 -9.01 7.04
CA VAL A 354 -16.96 -8.63 7.53
C VAL A 354 -18.02 -9.41 6.77
N TYR A 355 -19.05 -9.86 7.46
CA TYR A 355 -20.16 -10.63 6.91
C TYR A 355 -21.45 -9.82 6.88
N ASP A 356 -22.39 -10.21 6.01
CA ASP A 356 -23.65 -9.50 5.80
C ASP A 356 -24.59 -9.55 7.03
N ASP A 357 -24.34 -10.44 7.98
CA ASP A 357 -25.09 -10.55 9.25
C ASP A 357 -24.58 -9.62 10.36
N GLY A 358 -23.60 -8.74 10.07
CA GLY A 358 -23.01 -7.82 11.03
C GLY A 358 -21.97 -8.47 11.96
N THR A 359 -21.45 -9.63 11.60
CA THR A 359 -20.30 -10.25 12.28
C THR A 359 -19.00 -9.98 11.51
N TYR A 360 -17.86 -10.18 12.17
CA TYR A 360 -16.55 -10.15 11.52
C TYR A 360 -15.62 -11.24 12.07
N GLU A 361 -14.58 -11.54 11.32
CA GLU A 361 -13.55 -12.52 11.67
C GLU A 361 -12.16 -11.92 11.47
N VAL A 362 -11.27 -12.18 12.45
CA VAL A 362 -9.82 -11.89 12.30
C VAL A 362 -9.20 -13.02 11.51
N MET A 363 -8.72 -12.71 10.31
CA MET A 363 -8.20 -13.68 9.37
C MET A 363 -6.74 -14.07 9.69
N PRO A 364 -6.25 -15.24 9.24
CA PRO A 364 -4.85 -15.63 9.42
C PRO A 364 -3.85 -14.57 8.91
N GLY A 365 -4.21 -13.84 7.85
CA GLY A 365 -3.40 -12.75 7.29
C GLY A 365 -3.02 -11.68 8.32
N TYR A 366 -3.91 -11.37 9.25
CA TYR A 366 -3.66 -10.44 10.36
C TYR A 366 -2.42 -10.86 11.16
N TYR A 367 -2.35 -12.12 11.57
CA TYR A 367 -1.26 -12.62 12.44
C TYR A 367 0.06 -12.72 11.69
N PHE A 368 0.04 -13.13 10.42
CA PHE A 368 1.22 -13.14 9.57
C PHE A 368 1.74 -11.72 9.30
N PHE A 369 0.86 -10.76 9.06
CA PHE A 369 1.24 -9.36 8.87
C PHE A 369 1.76 -8.73 10.16
N LYS A 370 1.12 -9.01 11.29
CA LYS A 370 1.55 -8.52 12.61
C LYS A 370 3.00 -8.87 12.92
N GLN A 371 3.48 -10.05 12.49
CA GLN A 371 4.88 -10.45 12.68
C GLN A 371 5.85 -9.45 12.05
N VAL A 372 5.57 -8.95 10.86
CA VAL A 372 6.48 -8.07 10.13
C VAL A 372 6.20 -6.59 10.36
N SER A 373 4.93 -6.20 10.49
CA SER A 373 4.57 -4.80 10.70
C SER A 373 5.09 -4.25 12.04
N ARG A 374 5.11 -5.07 13.07
CA ARG A 374 5.60 -4.67 14.40
C ARG A 374 7.11 -4.51 14.49
N ILE A 375 7.88 -5.19 13.64
CA ILE A 375 9.35 -5.10 13.65
C ILE A 375 9.89 -4.09 12.64
N GLY A 376 9.10 -3.66 11.65
CA GLY A 376 9.50 -2.68 10.64
C GLY A 376 8.71 -1.38 10.82
N GLN A 377 9.09 -0.58 11.81
CA GLN A 377 8.43 0.68 12.14
C GLN A 377 9.04 1.87 11.39
N PRO A 378 8.29 2.99 11.21
CA PRO A 378 8.80 4.18 10.55
C PRO A 378 10.13 4.68 11.14
N GLY A 379 11.03 5.14 10.27
CA GLY A 379 12.34 5.68 10.66
C GLY A 379 13.44 4.64 10.91
N MET A 380 13.09 3.36 10.99
CA MET A 380 14.07 2.26 11.05
C MET A 380 14.79 2.11 9.69
N ARG A 381 15.78 1.23 9.62
CA ARG A 381 16.50 0.92 8.37
C ARG A 381 16.46 -0.56 8.05
N VAL A 382 16.23 -0.87 6.78
CA VAL A 382 16.36 -2.24 6.27
C VAL A 382 17.80 -2.71 6.39
N VAL A 383 17.98 -3.89 6.97
CA VAL A 383 19.30 -4.52 7.19
C VAL A 383 19.58 -5.53 6.09
N ARG A 384 20.83 -5.58 5.63
CA ARG A 384 21.30 -6.63 4.73
C ARG A 384 21.30 -7.97 5.46
N VAL A 385 20.67 -8.97 4.88
CA VAL A 385 20.58 -10.33 5.41
C VAL A 385 21.24 -11.34 4.48
N VAL A 386 21.69 -12.45 5.02
CA VAL A 386 22.23 -13.58 4.26
C VAL A 386 21.54 -14.84 4.72
N SER A 387 21.04 -15.65 3.79
CA SER A 387 20.59 -17.02 4.04
C SER A 387 21.06 -17.91 2.90
N ASN A 388 21.69 -19.04 3.22
CA ASN A 388 22.09 -20.04 2.22
C ASN A 388 21.01 -21.11 1.99
N ASP A 389 19.81 -20.85 2.47
CA ASP A 389 18.65 -21.71 2.30
C ASP A 389 17.57 -21.00 1.45
N SER A 390 17.19 -21.60 0.33
CA SER A 390 16.18 -21.01 -0.57
C SER A 390 14.77 -20.97 0.02
N ALA A 391 14.48 -21.81 1.03
CA ALA A 391 13.18 -21.85 1.68
C ALA A 391 13.14 -21.12 3.03
N ALA A 392 14.30 -20.76 3.59
CA ALA A 392 14.41 -19.96 4.80
C ALA A 392 14.74 -18.50 4.45
N GLY A 393 13.74 -17.64 4.51
CA GLY A 393 13.89 -16.21 4.29
C GLY A 393 14.19 -15.46 5.58
N VAL A 394 14.75 -14.24 5.45
CA VAL A 394 14.95 -13.32 6.58
C VAL A 394 14.55 -11.91 6.17
N ILE A 395 13.90 -11.19 7.10
CA ILE A 395 13.64 -9.76 7.04
C ILE A 395 14.25 -9.14 8.29
N ALA A 396 14.96 -8.03 8.18
CA ALA A 396 15.57 -7.40 9.35
C ALA A 396 15.57 -5.87 9.25
N PHE A 397 15.36 -5.22 10.40
CA PHE A 397 15.33 -3.77 10.55
C PHE A 397 16.21 -3.37 11.74
N ALA A 398 17.06 -2.35 11.53
CA ALA A 398 17.85 -1.72 12.57
C ALA A 398 17.12 -0.51 13.13
N SER A 399 17.28 -0.24 14.42
CA SER A 399 16.60 0.84 15.15
C SER A 399 16.87 2.24 14.59
N ASN A 400 18.07 2.48 14.04
CA ASN A 400 18.45 3.75 13.43
C ASN A 400 18.20 4.99 14.32
N GLY A 401 18.30 4.82 15.65
CA GLY A 401 18.08 5.90 16.61
C GLY A 401 16.62 6.22 16.92
N THR A 402 15.68 5.40 16.44
CA THR A 402 14.29 5.41 16.91
C THR A 402 14.16 4.68 18.24
N ASP A 403 13.01 4.81 18.90
CA ASP A 403 12.68 4.04 20.12
C ASP A 403 12.37 2.56 19.83
N ASN A 404 12.30 2.18 18.55
CA ASN A 404 12.06 0.80 18.15
C ASN A 404 13.36 -0.01 18.15
N PRO A 405 13.40 -1.17 18.81
CA PRO A 405 14.62 -1.98 18.91
C PRO A 405 15.00 -2.64 17.58
N ASP A 406 16.27 -3.05 17.47
CA ASP A 406 16.71 -3.93 16.39
C ASP A 406 15.86 -5.21 16.36
N ALA A 407 15.43 -5.62 15.17
CA ALA A 407 14.56 -6.78 15.06
C ALA A 407 14.70 -7.50 13.72
N PHE A 408 14.44 -8.79 13.73
CA PHE A 408 14.38 -9.59 12.50
C PHE A 408 13.31 -10.68 12.56
N ALA A 409 12.88 -11.11 11.38
CA ALA A 409 11.97 -12.24 11.22
C ALA A 409 12.63 -13.34 10.39
N VAL A 410 12.42 -14.57 10.79
CA VAL A 410 12.80 -15.78 10.05
C VAL A 410 11.54 -16.41 9.46
N LEU A 411 11.56 -16.68 8.17
CA LEU A 411 10.50 -17.30 7.40
C LEU A 411 10.90 -18.73 7.07
N ASN A 412 10.08 -19.71 7.39
CA ASN A 412 10.24 -21.07 6.88
C ASN A 412 9.10 -21.40 5.90
N MET A 413 9.42 -21.48 4.62
CA MET A 413 8.46 -21.77 3.54
C MET A 413 8.36 -23.27 3.20
N TRP A 414 9.07 -24.13 3.91
CA TRP A 414 9.00 -25.56 3.75
C TRP A 414 7.84 -26.17 4.55
N ASP A 415 7.49 -27.39 4.22
CA ASP A 415 6.50 -28.21 4.91
C ASP A 415 7.09 -29.06 6.06
N GLU A 416 8.36 -28.82 6.40
CA GLU A 416 9.10 -29.46 7.50
C GLU A 416 9.82 -28.42 8.38
N THR A 417 10.18 -28.81 9.59
CA THR A 417 10.99 -27.98 10.48
C THR A 417 12.41 -27.83 9.95
N VAL A 418 12.92 -26.59 9.94
CA VAL A 418 14.25 -26.24 9.46
C VAL A 418 15.15 -25.83 10.61
N PRO A 419 16.22 -26.60 10.92
CA PRO A 419 17.21 -26.20 11.91
C PRO A 419 18.12 -25.11 11.34
N LEU A 420 18.20 -23.98 12.04
CA LEU A 420 19.00 -22.81 11.70
C LEU A 420 20.04 -22.54 12.80
N ASN A 421 21.13 -21.91 12.40
CA ASN A 421 22.09 -21.28 13.28
C ASN A 421 22.26 -19.85 12.81
N ILE A 422 21.61 -18.90 13.51
CA ILE A 422 21.50 -17.52 13.11
C ILE A 422 22.68 -16.76 13.70
N ASP A 423 23.60 -16.28 12.85
CA ASP A 423 24.68 -15.39 13.27
C ASP A 423 24.09 -13.98 13.41
N VAL A 424 24.18 -13.36 14.59
CA VAL A 424 23.69 -12.01 14.88
C VAL A 424 24.86 -11.12 15.28
N ALA A 425 24.96 -9.94 14.66
CA ALA A 425 26.02 -8.96 14.89
C ALA A 425 25.49 -7.53 14.74
N GLY A 426 26.29 -6.55 15.17
CA GLY A 426 26.01 -5.12 14.99
C GLY A 426 24.89 -4.59 15.89
N THR A 427 24.61 -5.27 16.99
CA THR A 427 23.69 -4.84 18.06
C THR A 427 24.35 -5.06 19.41
N ASP A 428 23.98 -4.27 20.40
CA ASP A 428 24.41 -4.42 21.80
C ASP A 428 23.51 -5.41 22.57
N ALA A 429 22.38 -5.81 21.96
CA ALA A 429 21.45 -6.73 22.59
C ALA A 429 22.05 -8.14 22.70
N THR A 430 21.85 -8.76 23.84
CA THR A 430 22.24 -10.15 24.13
C THR A 430 21.04 -11.07 24.32
N ILE A 431 19.83 -10.50 24.39
CA ILE A 431 18.56 -11.21 24.59
C ILE A 431 17.58 -10.73 23.52
N PHE A 432 16.79 -11.67 22.98
CA PHE A 432 15.73 -11.40 22.03
C PHE A 432 14.40 -11.99 22.53
N GLU A 433 13.35 -11.18 22.55
CA GLU A 433 11.99 -11.65 22.72
C GLU A 433 11.50 -12.29 21.43
N ILE A 434 10.76 -13.39 21.52
CA ILE A 434 10.38 -14.18 20.37
C ILE A 434 8.87 -14.34 20.30
N THR A 435 8.32 -14.07 19.12
CA THR A 435 6.92 -14.35 18.79
C THR A 435 6.84 -15.16 17.50
N ARG A 436 5.81 -16.00 17.35
CA ARG A 436 5.64 -16.85 16.18
C ARG A 436 4.20 -16.93 15.70
N THR A 437 4.06 -17.01 14.38
CA THR A 437 2.83 -17.38 13.67
C THR A 437 3.14 -18.55 12.74
N SER A 438 2.28 -19.58 12.78
CA SER A 438 2.38 -20.76 11.91
C SER A 438 0.98 -21.32 11.64
N PRO A 439 0.80 -22.35 10.80
CA PRO A 439 -0.47 -23.06 10.73
C PRO A 439 -0.87 -23.59 12.12
N GLY A 440 -1.86 -22.96 12.75
CA GLY A 440 -2.33 -23.33 14.10
C GLY A 440 -1.76 -22.51 15.25
N GLU A 441 -0.90 -21.53 15.01
CA GLU A 441 -0.35 -20.62 16.02
C GLU A 441 -0.56 -19.17 15.58
N ASN A 442 -1.24 -18.37 16.40
CA ASN A 442 -1.60 -16.98 16.10
C ASN A 442 -0.79 -16.02 16.97
N TYR A 443 0.38 -15.57 16.50
CA TYR A 443 1.22 -14.58 17.18
C TYR A 443 1.53 -14.97 18.64
N ILE A 444 1.96 -16.20 18.87
CA ILE A 444 2.26 -16.70 20.22
C ILE A 444 3.61 -16.20 20.73
N SER A 445 3.69 -15.82 22.00
CA SER A 445 4.97 -15.56 22.66
C SER A 445 5.68 -16.87 23.00
N LEU A 446 6.95 -16.93 22.66
CA LEU A 446 7.84 -18.08 23.00
C LEU A 446 8.83 -17.72 24.12
N GLY A 447 8.68 -16.53 24.73
CA GLY A 447 9.61 -16.01 25.71
C GLY A 447 10.85 -15.40 25.09
N GLU A 448 12.00 -15.61 25.70
CA GLU A 448 13.26 -14.98 25.32
C GLU A 448 14.34 -16.02 24.97
N LEU A 449 15.21 -15.66 24.02
CA LEU A 449 16.45 -16.40 23.72
C LEU A 449 17.66 -15.49 23.87
N SER A 450 18.71 -16.05 24.46
CA SER A 450 19.98 -15.36 24.59
C SER A 450 20.91 -15.69 23.43
N LEU A 451 21.73 -14.70 23.03
CA LEU A 451 22.87 -14.93 22.16
C LEU A 451 23.91 -15.76 22.88
N VAL A 452 24.39 -16.83 22.22
CA VAL A 452 25.52 -17.63 22.67
C VAL A 452 26.62 -17.54 21.62
N ASP A 453 27.73 -16.89 21.96
CA ASP A 453 28.83 -16.60 21.02
C ASP A 453 28.36 -15.93 19.71
N GLY A 454 27.47 -14.94 19.84
CA GLY A 454 26.90 -14.21 18.71
C GLY A 454 25.91 -15.01 17.84
N LYS A 455 25.34 -16.10 18.37
CA LYS A 455 24.46 -16.99 17.62
C LYS A 455 23.17 -17.32 18.36
N ILE A 456 22.11 -17.57 17.58
CA ILE A 456 20.84 -18.11 18.04
C ILE A 456 20.61 -19.43 17.32
N PRO A 457 20.70 -20.60 18.00
CA PRO A 457 20.21 -21.87 17.47
C PRO A 457 18.69 -21.85 17.50
N TYR A 458 18.03 -22.12 16.36
CA TYR A 458 16.59 -22.07 16.25
C TYR A 458 16.03 -23.17 15.33
N GLU A 459 14.97 -23.83 15.78
CA GLU A 459 14.19 -24.78 15.00
C GLU A 459 12.96 -24.07 14.44
N ALA A 460 12.99 -23.66 13.16
CA ALA A 460 11.89 -22.96 12.50
C ALA A 460 10.82 -23.97 12.06
N PRO A 461 9.60 -23.97 12.62
CA PRO A 461 8.54 -24.89 12.22
C PRO A 461 8.09 -24.69 10.78
N ALA A 462 7.46 -25.71 10.20
CA ALA A 462 6.88 -25.65 8.85
C ALA A 462 5.92 -24.49 8.69
N GLY A 463 6.00 -23.75 7.57
CA GLY A 463 5.08 -22.67 7.21
C GLY A 463 5.04 -21.51 8.21
N SER A 464 6.10 -21.29 8.99
CA SER A 464 6.12 -20.31 10.08
C SER A 464 6.85 -19.01 9.72
N VAL A 465 6.45 -17.95 10.37
CA VAL A 465 7.25 -16.73 10.57
C VAL A 465 7.49 -16.53 12.05
N THR A 466 8.74 -16.29 12.41
CA THR A 466 9.17 -16.06 13.79
C THR A 466 9.96 -14.79 13.88
N THR A 467 9.55 -13.87 14.73
CA THR A 467 10.24 -12.61 14.97
C THR A 467 11.08 -12.66 16.23
N PHE A 468 12.20 -11.96 16.17
CA PHE A 468 13.20 -11.77 17.21
C PHE A 468 13.37 -10.28 17.41
N VAL A 469 13.04 -9.78 18.59
CA VAL A 469 13.09 -8.37 18.94
C VAL A 469 14.10 -8.18 20.05
N ALA A 470 15.10 -7.31 19.85
CA ALA A 470 16.16 -7.00 20.80
C ALA A 470 15.61 -6.42 22.12
N ARG A 471 16.20 -6.82 23.26
CA ARG A 471 15.88 -6.33 24.60
C ARG A 471 17.08 -5.63 25.23
#